data_571d445750eb9db28e7c53a2293293bb
#
_entry.id   571d445750eb9db28e7c53a2293293bb
#
_cell.length_a   1.000
_cell.length_b   1.000
_cell.length_c   1.000
_cell.angle_alpha   90.00
_cell.angle_beta   90.00
_cell.angle_gamma   90.00
#
_symmetry.space_group_name_H-M   'P 1'
#
loop_
_entity.id
_entity.type
_entity.pdbx_description
1 polymer ?
#
loop_
_entity_poly.entity_id
_entity_poly.type
_entity_poly.pdbx_seq_one_letter_code
_entity_poly.pdbx_strand_id
1 'polypeptide(L)'
;MRVKLAIVSLLIASLVGCSSNDKKELKEAPLIKFSATAKACKNWSATIGSGRDKRYSKLVPAVFSDRVYASDVEGNVYALNLDSGKRVWKSRLKEAISASTGVNSHSVFVGTFSGELIALSADNGEEKWRVSVSSEILAVPAANERVVVAQTIDGRAFAFDAYSGEALWRYDHTVPSLTLRGTANPVIYRNQVLLAFGNGQLVSLQLSDGALKWDARLSQPKGRTELEKMIDIDATPFFSGGLIYAANYQGAIAAYSAAQGQAVWKQDLSTYQDLSVANGKVYAVTEESAVIAFNAGSGVQDWMNDQMLRRMLGAPAAYGDYVLTLDYEGYMHVLSADDGSFAARFKPAGDDFTSAIVVSDSAFLVLSDDGRLSSYTLQTLN
;
A
#
# COMPACT_ATOMS: atom_id res chain seq x y z
N MET A 1 -50.02 -65.74 -30.54
CA MET A 1 -50.13 -64.64 -31.49
C MET A 1 -50.33 -63.34 -30.69
N ARG A 2 -49.32 -62.46 -30.77
CA ARG A 2 -49.36 -61.07 -30.27
C ARG A 2 -49.25 -60.83 -28.75
N VAL A 3 -48.01 -60.88 -28.29
CA VAL A 3 -47.55 -60.11 -27.14
C VAL A 3 -46.54 -59.11 -27.69
N LYS A 4 -46.96 -57.87 -27.86
CA LYS A 4 -46.09 -56.68 -28.07
C LYS A 4 -46.92 -55.48 -27.61
N LEU A 5 -46.54 -54.87 -26.51
CA LEU A 5 -46.65 -53.45 -26.17
C LEU A 5 -46.75 -53.23 -24.66
N ALA A 6 -45.70 -53.20 -23.98
CA ALA A 6 -45.64 -52.64 -22.62
C ALA A 6 -44.17 -52.43 -22.15
N ILE A 7 -43.31 -51.84 -22.96
CA ILE A 7 -41.98 -51.36 -22.54
C ILE A 7 -41.68 -50.06 -23.32
N VAL A 8 -42.41 -49.01 -23.04
CA VAL A 8 -41.98 -47.61 -23.37
C VAL A 8 -42.80 -46.67 -22.45
N SER A 9 -42.52 -46.60 -21.19
CA SER A 9 -43.04 -45.53 -20.32
C SER A 9 -42.34 -45.50 -18.95
N LEU A 10 -41.01 -45.66 -18.92
CA LEU A 10 -40.28 -45.52 -17.66
C LEU A 10 -38.85 -44.96 -17.87
N LEU A 11 -38.78 -43.85 -18.60
CA LEU A 11 -37.48 -43.19 -18.83
C LEU A 11 -37.60 -41.67 -19.02
N ILE A 12 -38.52 -41.04 -18.29
CA ILE A 12 -38.61 -39.56 -18.22
C ILE A 12 -38.95 -39.17 -16.78
N ALA A 13 -38.04 -39.33 -15.83
CA ALA A 13 -38.20 -38.75 -14.48
C ALA A 13 -36.84 -38.73 -13.77
N SER A 14 -35.78 -38.17 -14.40
CA SER A 14 -34.51 -37.91 -13.69
C SER A 14 -33.72 -36.74 -14.25
N LEU A 15 -34.43 -35.63 -14.53
CA LEU A 15 -33.81 -34.36 -14.92
C LEU A 15 -34.49 -33.20 -14.18
N VAL A 16 -34.56 -33.26 -12.87
CA VAL A 16 -34.82 -32.08 -12.04
C VAL A 16 -33.97 -32.20 -10.79
N GLY A 17 -32.78 -31.63 -10.85
CA GLY A 17 -31.87 -31.66 -9.71
C GLY A 17 -30.58 -30.91 -9.93
N CYS A 18 -30.58 -29.83 -10.72
CA CYS A 18 -29.57 -28.78 -10.60
C CYS A 18 -30.25 -27.60 -9.90
N SER A 19 -30.38 -27.69 -8.60
CA SER A 19 -30.51 -26.53 -7.75
C SER A 19 -29.18 -25.80 -7.84
N SER A 20 -29.08 -24.80 -8.70
CA SER A 20 -28.08 -23.76 -8.60
C SER A 20 -28.29 -23.12 -7.22
N ASN A 21 -27.41 -23.45 -6.27
CA ASN A 21 -27.20 -22.57 -5.14
C ASN A 21 -26.66 -21.25 -5.74
N ASP A 22 -27.54 -20.37 -6.15
CA ASP A 22 -27.24 -18.97 -6.34
C ASP A 22 -26.77 -18.46 -4.97
N LYS A 23 -25.47 -18.56 -4.71
CA LYS A 23 -24.84 -17.73 -3.69
C LYS A 23 -25.14 -16.32 -4.18
N LYS A 24 -26.15 -15.68 -3.57
CA LYS A 24 -26.44 -14.27 -3.78
C LYS A 24 -25.10 -13.54 -3.59
N GLU A 25 -24.53 -13.06 -4.67
CA GLU A 25 -23.37 -12.20 -4.60
C GLU A 25 -23.72 -11.05 -3.67
N LEU A 26 -23.00 -10.96 -2.56
CA LEU A 26 -23.25 -9.90 -1.57
C LEU A 26 -22.86 -8.58 -2.23
N LYS A 27 -23.85 -7.73 -2.47
CA LYS A 27 -23.64 -6.41 -3.08
C LYS A 27 -22.86 -5.50 -2.15
N GLU A 28 -22.18 -4.54 -2.73
CA GLU A 28 -21.51 -3.46 -2.02
C GLU A 28 -22.52 -2.65 -1.17
N ALA A 29 -22.05 -2.14 -0.04
CA ALA A 29 -22.86 -1.27 0.81
C ALA A 29 -23.25 0.02 0.07
N PRO A 30 -24.50 0.46 0.12
CA PRO A 30 -24.93 1.70 -0.51
C PRO A 30 -24.28 2.91 0.16
N LEU A 31 -24.07 3.98 -0.59
CA LEU A 31 -23.59 5.24 -0.02
C LEU A 31 -24.66 5.84 0.89
N ILE A 32 -24.39 5.84 2.20
CA ILE A 32 -25.30 6.44 3.19
C ILE A 32 -25.33 7.97 3.10
N LYS A 33 -26.44 8.56 3.52
CA LYS A 33 -26.58 10.02 3.69
C LYS A 33 -26.16 10.39 5.12
N PHE A 34 -25.43 11.48 5.28
CA PHE A 34 -25.01 12.03 6.57
C PHE A 34 -24.93 13.55 6.47
N SER A 35 -24.91 14.24 7.60
CA SER A 35 -24.64 15.68 7.67
C SER A 35 -23.14 15.88 7.70
N ALA A 36 -22.60 16.59 6.70
CA ALA A 36 -21.16 16.83 6.63
C ALA A 36 -20.72 17.80 7.74
N THR A 37 -19.64 17.46 8.43
CA THR A 37 -18.96 18.29 9.44
C THR A 37 -17.63 18.83 8.95
N ALA A 38 -17.18 18.38 7.77
CA ALA A 38 -15.98 18.88 7.11
C ALA A 38 -16.21 19.04 5.60
N LYS A 39 -15.37 19.84 4.98
CA LYS A 39 -15.38 20.10 3.53
C LYS A 39 -13.96 20.03 2.98
N ALA A 40 -13.78 19.34 1.86
CA ALA A 40 -12.52 19.33 1.14
C ALA A 40 -12.38 20.58 0.25
N CYS A 41 -11.21 21.18 0.31
CA CYS A 41 -10.81 22.31 -0.53
C CYS A 41 -9.63 21.87 -1.39
N LYS A 42 -9.78 21.95 -2.72
CA LYS A 42 -8.69 21.64 -3.65
C LYS A 42 -7.72 22.82 -3.72
N ASN A 43 -6.44 22.56 -3.43
CA ASN A 43 -5.39 23.57 -3.52
C ASN A 43 -4.90 23.71 -4.95
N TRP A 44 -4.51 22.60 -5.56
CA TRP A 44 -4.04 22.54 -6.95
C TRP A 44 -4.22 21.13 -7.56
N SER A 45 -3.97 21.04 -8.87
CA SER A 45 -3.94 19.78 -9.61
C SER A 45 -2.92 19.87 -10.73
N ALA A 46 -2.16 18.81 -10.95
CA ALA A 46 -1.14 18.69 -11.99
C ALA A 46 -1.25 17.34 -12.72
N THR A 47 -0.76 17.27 -13.95
CA THR A 47 -0.71 16.02 -14.72
C THR A 47 0.69 15.40 -14.62
N ILE A 48 0.75 14.13 -14.19
CA ILE A 48 1.94 13.31 -14.06
C ILE A 48 1.89 12.25 -15.18
N GLY A 49 2.27 12.62 -16.37
CA GLY A 49 2.35 11.72 -17.51
C GLY A 49 1.09 10.91 -17.78
N SER A 50 1.27 9.63 -18.09
CA SER A 50 0.20 8.67 -18.38
C SER A 50 -0.30 7.88 -17.16
N GLY A 51 0.21 8.20 -15.97
CA GLY A 51 -0.10 7.44 -14.75
C GLY A 51 0.45 6.02 -14.82
N ARG A 52 -0.34 5.01 -14.40
CA ARG A 52 0.10 3.60 -14.38
C ARG A 52 -0.29 2.78 -15.64
N ASP A 53 -1.09 3.32 -16.55
CA ASP A 53 -1.49 2.69 -17.81
C ASP A 53 -1.87 1.20 -17.67
N LYS A 54 -2.76 0.84 -16.74
CA LYS A 54 -3.24 -0.54 -16.48
C LYS A 54 -2.14 -1.54 -16.07
N ARG A 55 -0.90 -1.11 -15.87
CA ARG A 55 0.17 -1.98 -15.35
C ARG A 55 0.06 -2.11 -13.83
N TYR A 56 0.44 -3.27 -13.33
CA TYR A 56 0.56 -3.45 -11.88
C TYR A 56 1.82 -2.71 -11.40
N SER A 57 1.62 -1.52 -10.86
CA SER A 57 2.67 -0.70 -10.25
C SER A 57 2.07 0.14 -9.12
N LYS A 58 2.78 0.25 -8.01
CA LYS A 58 2.41 1.13 -6.89
C LYS A 58 3.07 2.49 -7.11
N LEU A 59 2.47 3.36 -7.93
CA LEU A 59 2.97 4.72 -8.14
C LEU A 59 2.43 5.63 -7.04
N VAL A 60 3.18 5.78 -5.97
CA VAL A 60 2.84 6.64 -4.82
C VAL A 60 3.74 7.87 -4.86
N PRO A 61 3.22 9.10 -4.81
CA PRO A 61 4.04 10.29 -4.70
C PRO A 61 4.86 10.30 -3.41
N ALA A 62 6.05 10.87 -3.44
CA ALA A 62 6.86 11.13 -2.25
C ALA A 62 6.90 12.63 -1.96
N VAL A 63 6.76 13.00 -0.69
CA VAL A 63 6.92 14.38 -0.24
C VAL A 63 8.22 14.50 0.54
N PHE A 64 9.04 15.47 0.17
CA PHE A 64 10.24 15.81 0.90
C PHE A 64 10.46 17.33 0.87
N SER A 65 10.53 17.94 2.03
CA SER A 65 10.64 19.40 2.18
C SER A 65 9.48 20.12 1.46
N ASP A 66 9.78 21.03 0.56
CA ASP A 66 8.83 21.82 -0.24
C ASP A 66 8.47 21.20 -1.60
N ARG A 67 8.81 19.91 -1.80
CA ARG A 67 8.63 19.22 -3.09
C ARG A 67 7.81 17.95 -2.99
N VAL A 68 7.10 17.68 -4.09
CA VAL A 68 6.45 16.40 -4.36
C VAL A 68 7.14 15.77 -5.55
N TYR A 69 7.55 14.52 -5.39
CA TYR A 69 8.12 13.70 -6.45
C TYR A 69 7.12 12.63 -6.86
N ALA A 70 6.91 12.49 -8.15
CA ALA A 70 6.00 11.49 -8.70
C ALA A 70 6.54 10.96 -10.02
N SER A 71 6.12 9.76 -10.39
CA SER A 71 6.52 9.12 -11.64
C SER A 71 5.33 8.52 -12.37
N ASP A 72 5.48 8.29 -13.67
CA ASP A 72 4.59 7.45 -14.45
C ASP A 72 5.28 6.14 -14.88
N VAL A 73 4.50 5.21 -15.37
CA VAL A 73 4.99 3.89 -15.81
C VAL A 73 5.86 3.97 -17.07
N GLU A 74 5.78 5.04 -17.85
CA GLU A 74 6.57 5.24 -19.08
C GLU A 74 7.99 5.77 -18.84
N GLY A 75 8.37 5.95 -17.58
CA GLY A 75 9.71 6.40 -17.21
C GLY A 75 9.85 7.91 -17.01
N ASN A 76 8.76 8.66 -16.93
CA ASN A 76 8.85 10.06 -16.59
C ASN A 76 8.84 10.23 -15.06
N VAL A 77 9.76 11.04 -14.54
CA VAL A 77 9.85 11.45 -13.13
C VAL A 77 9.70 12.96 -13.04
N TYR A 78 8.92 13.41 -12.09
CA TYR A 78 8.57 14.81 -11.92
C TYR A 78 8.90 15.28 -10.51
N ALA A 79 9.40 16.49 -10.37
CA ALA A 79 9.37 17.24 -9.13
C ALA A 79 8.44 18.44 -9.29
N LEU A 80 7.53 18.59 -8.33
CA LEU A 80 6.60 19.70 -8.24
C LEU A 80 6.82 20.42 -6.92
N ASN A 81 6.54 21.70 -6.89
CA ASN A 81 6.44 22.45 -5.65
C ASN A 81 5.18 22.02 -4.87
N LEU A 82 5.31 21.71 -3.60
CA LEU A 82 4.26 21.15 -2.75
C LEU A 82 3.04 22.07 -2.61
N ASP A 83 3.27 23.38 -2.49
CA ASP A 83 2.19 24.34 -2.23
C ASP A 83 1.41 24.71 -3.49
N SER A 84 2.09 24.79 -4.64
CA SER A 84 1.49 25.30 -5.87
C SER A 84 1.25 24.26 -6.96
N GLY A 85 1.80 23.05 -6.83
CA GLY A 85 1.76 22.03 -7.87
C GLY A 85 2.55 22.40 -9.14
N LYS A 86 3.29 23.51 -9.14
CA LYS A 86 4.10 23.92 -10.30
C LYS A 86 5.28 22.99 -10.47
N ARG A 87 5.48 22.52 -11.72
CA ARG A 87 6.61 21.65 -12.05
C ARG A 87 7.94 22.37 -11.89
N VAL A 88 8.84 21.81 -11.06
CA VAL A 88 10.22 22.26 -10.89
C VAL A 88 11.08 21.67 -12.00
N TRP A 89 11.02 20.36 -12.18
CA TRP A 89 11.68 19.65 -13.26
C TRP A 89 10.92 18.41 -13.72
N LYS A 90 11.30 17.88 -14.89
CA LYS A 90 10.86 16.60 -15.43
C LYS A 90 12.07 15.90 -16.00
N SER A 91 12.27 14.63 -15.63
CA SER A 91 13.25 13.72 -16.23
C SER A 91 12.54 12.62 -17.00
N ARG A 92 13.14 12.11 -18.05
CA ARG A 92 12.63 10.97 -18.81
C ARG A 92 13.69 9.87 -18.84
N LEU A 93 13.44 8.82 -18.12
CA LEU A 93 14.19 7.57 -18.20
C LEU A 93 13.72 6.79 -19.43
N LYS A 94 14.61 6.00 -20.00
CA LYS A 94 14.27 5.13 -21.15
C LYS A 94 13.76 3.76 -20.67
N GLU A 95 13.38 3.66 -19.40
CA GLU A 95 12.97 2.43 -18.71
C GLU A 95 11.59 2.59 -18.11
N ALA A 96 10.81 1.50 -18.10
CA ALA A 96 9.50 1.48 -17.47
C ALA A 96 9.64 1.39 -15.95
N ILE A 97 9.09 2.38 -15.23
CA ILE A 97 9.12 2.45 -13.77
C ILE A 97 8.08 1.49 -13.19
N SER A 98 8.51 0.64 -12.28
CA SER A 98 7.66 -0.31 -11.56
C SER A 98 7.40 0.09 -10.11
N ALA A 99 8.39 0.70 -9.45
CA ALA A 99 8.32 1.22 -8.11
C ALA A 99 8.42 2.73 -8.10
N SER A 100 7.60 3.36 -7.28
CA SER A 100 7.54 4.80 -7.14
C SER A 100 8.82 5.40 -6.52
N THR A 101 8.73 6.69 -6.20
CA THR A 101 9.88 7.49 -5.79
C THR A 101 10.23 7.32 -4.31
N GLY A 102 11.39 6.72 -4.00
CA GLY A 102 12.09 6.94 -2.73
C GLY A 102 12.84 8.26 -2.79
N VAL A 103 13.03 8.95 -1.67
CA VAL A 103 13.64 10.28 -1.66
C VAL A 103 14.49 10.53 -0.41
N ASN A 104 15.58 11.26 -0.59
CA ASN A 104 16.31 11.93 0.48
C ASN A 104 16.61 13.39 0.08
N SER A 105 17.41 14.12 0.86
CA SER A 105 17.70 15.53 0.58
C SER A 105 18.40 15.79 -0.75
N HIS A 106 19.06 14.80 -1.33
CA HIS A 106 19.94 14.95 -2.52
C HIS A 106 19.49 14.14 -3.73
N SER A 107 18.68 13.12 -3.54
CA SER A 107 18.37 12.15 -4.59
C SER A 107 16.93 11.64 -4.56
N VAL A 108 16.44 11.34 -5.74
CA VAL A 108 15.18 10.60 -5.98
C VAL A 108 15.54 9.25 -6.55
N PHE A 109 15.01 8.19 -5.95
CA PHE A 109 15.29 6.80 -6.34
C PHE A 109 14.05 6.16 -6.94
N VAL A 110 14.19 5.47 -8.06
CA VAL A 110 13.12 4.72 -8.71
C VAL A 110 13.57 3.31 -9.05
N GLY A 111 12.64 2.37 -8.93
CA GLY A 111 12.84 0.98 -9.35
C GLY A 111 12.18 0.70 -10.70
N THR A 112 12.72 -0.24 -11.47
CA THR A 112 12.21 -0.59 -12.79
C THR A 112 11.79 -2.05 -12.89
N PHE A 113 10.95 -2.37 -13.90
CA PHE A 113 10.59 -3.75 -14.23
C PHE A 113 11.77 -4.57 -14.75
N SER A 114 12.83 -3.94 -15.25
CA SER A 114 14.07 -4.59 -15.69
C SER A 114 15.05 -4.87 -14.56
N GLY A 115 14.69 -4.52 -13.30
CA GLY A 115 15.58 -4.71 -12.15
C GLY A 115 16.70 -3.68 -12.08
N GLU A 116 16.43 -2.43 -12.43
CA GLU A 116 17.36 -1.33 -12.21
C GLU A 116 16.89 -0.43 -11.08
N LEU A 117 17.80 -0.05 -10.21
CA LEU A 117 17.65 1.06 -9.26
C LEU A 117 18.37 2.27 -9.84
N ILE A 118 17.64 3.35 -10.03
CA ILE A 118 18.12 4.58 -10.65
C ILE A 118 18.02 5.73 -9.66
N ALA A 119 19.10 6.48 -9.47
CA ALA A 119 19.15 7.69 -8.67
C ALA A 119 19.21 8.93 -9.56
N LEU A 120 18.30 9.87 -9.31
CA LEU A 120 18.26 11.18 -9.93
C LEU A 120 18.61 12.26 -8.92
N SER A 121 19.16 13.37 -9.37
CA SER A 121 19.33 14.56 -8.54
C SER A 121 17.96 15.11 -8.11
N ALA A 122 17.76 15.31 -6.81
CA ALA A 122 16.56 15.93 -6.30
C ALA A 122 16.38 17.38 -6.79
N ASP A 123 17.46 18.07 -7.12
CA ASP A 123 17.45 19.48 -7.53
C ASP A 123 16.98 19.70 -8.96
N ASN A 124 17.49 18.88 -9.91
CA ASN A 124 17.30 19.10 -11.34
C ASN A 124 16.85 17.88 -12.15
N GLY A 125 16.75 16.69 -11.51
CA GLY A 125 16.29 15.45 -12.15
C GLY A 125 17.35 14.78 -13.05
N GLU A 126 18.60 15.21 -13.06
CA GLU A 126 19.69 14.54 -13.81
C GLU A 126 20.00 13.19 -13.17
N GLU A 127 20.26 12.18 -14.01
CA GLU A 127 20.66 10.85 -13.55
C GLU A 127 22.06 10.93 -12.93
N LYS A 128 22.16 10.50 -11.67
CA LYS A 128 23.43 10.43 -10.92
C LYS A 128 24.13 9.10 -11.12
N TRP A 129 23.37 8.02 -10.97
CA TRP A 129 23.85 6.66 -11.13
C TRP A 129 22.68 5.68 -11.35
N ARG A 130 23.01 4.51 -11.88
CA ARG A 130 22.11 3.35 -11.94
C ARG A 130 22.85 2.07 -11.67
N VAL A 131 22.17 1.11 -11.07
CA VAL A 131 22.69 -0.22 -10.76
C VAL A 131 21.64 -1.26 -11.07
N SER A 132 22.09 -2.44 -11.53
CA SER A 132 21.22 -3.59 -11.78
C SER A 132 21.16 -4.49 -10.56
N VAL A 133 19.98 -4.99 -10.25
CA VAL A 133 19.71 -5.99 -9.20
C VAL A 133 19.16 -7.28 -9.81
N SER A 134 18.85 -8.27 -8.98
CA SER A 134 18.55 -9.62 -9.45
C SER A 134 17.19 -9.78 -10.14
N SER A 135 16.22 -8.92 -9.86
CA SER A 135 14.85 -9.03 -10.36
C SER A 135 14.13 -7.68 -10.30
N GLU A 136 12.86 -7.67 -10.72
CA GLU A 136 11.98 -6.49 -10.68
C GLU A 136 11.95 -5.84 -9.28
N ILE A 137 11.97 -4.51 -9.24
CA ILE A 137 11.79 -3.72 -8.01
C ILE A 137 10.36 -3.19 -8.02
N LEU A 138 9.44 -3.82 -7.27
CA LEU A 138 8.05 -3.37 -7.16
C LEU A 138 7.80 -2.54 -5.89
N ALA A 139 8.63 -2.73 -4.86
CA ALA A 139 8.60 -1.94 -3.63
C ALA A 139 9.29 -0.59 -3.82
N VAL A 140 8.73 0.46 -3.22
CA VAL A 140 9.37 1.78 -3.20
C VAL A 140 10.71 1.70 -2.48
N PRO A 141 11.83 2.12 -3.08
CA PRO A 141 13.13 2.09 -2.42
C PRO A 141 13.13 2.98 -1.17
N ALA A 142 13.58 2.46 -0.05
CA ALA A 142 13.74 3.25 1.17
C ALA A 142 15.11 3.90 1.20
N ALA A 143 15.18 5.20 1.49
CA ALA A 143 16.43 5.92 1.53
C ALA A 143 16.56 6.79 2.79
N ASN A 144 17.78 6.92 3.28
CA ASN A 144 18.20 8.02 4.13
C ASN A 144 19.36 8.76 3.44
N GLU A 145 20.05 9.64 4.16
CA GLU A 145 21.12 10.47 3.56
C GLU A 145 22.33 9.66 3.08
N ARG A 146 22.52 8.41 3.54
CA ARG A 146 23.70 7.58 3.26
C ARG A 146 23.40 6.30 2.51
N VAL A 147 22.26 5.69 2.76
CA VAL A 147 21.93 4.34 2.28
C VAL A 147 20.58 4.37 1.59
N VAL A 148 20.49 3.70 0.44
CA VAL A 148 19.23 3.34 -0.21
C VAL A 148 19.11 1.82 -0.23
N VAL A 149 17.92 1.32 0.12
CA VAL A 149 17.59 -0.11 0.14
C VAL A 149 16.49 -0.39 -0.86
N ALA A 150 16.74 -1.32 -1.77
CA ALA A 150 15.76 -1.83 -2.73
C ALA A 150 15.45 -3.29 -2.42
N GLN A 151 14.16 -3.65 -2.42
CA GLN A 151 13.69 -5.03 -2.29
C GLN A 151 13.16 -5.52 -3.62
N THR A 152 13.55 -6.73 -4.04
CA THR A 152 13.16 -7.35 -5.29
C THR A 152 12.14 -8.48 -5.07
N ILE A 153 11.35 -8.79 -6.09
CA ILE A 153 10.27 -9.78 -5.99
C ILE A 153 10.80 -11.21 -5.76
N ASP A 154 12.06 -11.49 -6.04
CA ASP A 154 12.72 -12.78 -5.80
C ASP A 154 13.18 -12.97 -4.34
N GLY A 155 12.78 -12.05 -3.43
CA GLY A 155 13.03 -12.16 -1.99
C GLY A 155 14.37 -11.60 -1.56
N ARG A 156 15.05 -10.80 -2.39
CA ARG A 156 16.31 -10.19 -2.03
C ARG A 156 16.14 -8.73 -1.65
N ALA A 157 17.05 -8.26 -0.80
CA ALA A 157 17.22 -6.84 -0.52
C ALA A 157 18.68 -6.44 -0.78
N PHE A 158 18.84 -5.28 -1.37
CA PHE A 158 20.15 -4.70 -1.74
C PHE A 158 20.27 -3.33 -1.13
N ALA A 159 21.40 -3.04 -0.52
CA ALA A 159 21.73 -1.70 -0.06
C ALA A 159 22.88 -1.12 -0.86
N PHE A 160 22.74 0.15 -1.16
CA PHE A 160 23.73 0.92 -1.89
C PHE A 160 24.03 2.23 -1.15
N ASP A 161 25.23 2.73 -1.32
CA ASP A 161 25.54 4.11 -0.94
C ASP A 161 24.63 5.06 -1.75
N ALA A 162 23.89 5.90 -1.07
CA ALA A 162 22.88 6.76 -1.70
C ALA A 162 23.47 7.83 -2.63
N TYR A 163 24.74 8.19 -2.44
CA TYR A 163 25.41 9.19 -3.24
C TYR A 163 26.08 8.62 -4.49
N SER A 164 26.80 7.49 -4.34
CA SER A 164 27.64 6.90 -5.40
C SER A 164 27.01 5.70 -6.11
N GLY A 165 26.02 5.03 -5.51
CA GLY A 165 25.49 3.76 -6.02
C GLY A 165 26.38 2.56 -5.74
N GLU A 166 27.46 2.71 -4.94
CA GLU A 166 28.32 1.60 -4.54
C GLU A 166 27.54 0.58 -3.70
N ALA A 167 27.69 -0.71 -4.01
CA ALA A 167 27.01 -1.79 -3.29
C ALA A 167 27.60 -1.93 -1.87
N LEU A 168 26.74 -1.88 -0.86
CA LEU A 168 27.13 -2.02 0.54
C LEU A 168 26.93 -3.45 1.04
N TRP A 169 25.73 -4.00 0.86
CA TRP A 169 25.39 -5.37 1.27
C TRP A 169 24.19 -5.91 0.50
N ARG A 170 24.02 -7.23 0.57
CA ARG A 170 22.86 -7.96 0.05
C ARG A 170 22.34 -8.92 1.12
N TYR A 171 21.03 -9.04 1.20
CA TYR A 171 20.33 -10.02 2.04
C TYR A 171 19.46 -10.91 1.15
N ASP A 172 19.60 -12.21 1.29
CA ASP A 172 18.85 -13.22 0.52
C ASP A 172 17.82 -13.88 1.43
N HIS A 173 16.54 -13.88 1.03
CA HIS A 173 15.45 -14.54 1.74
C HIS A 173 14.72 -15.49 0.79
N THR A 174 14.36 -16.68 1.31
CA THR A 174 13.59 -17.65 0.52
C THR A 174 12.11 -17.27 0.52
N VAL A 175 11.58 -16.96 -0.65
CA VAL A 175 10.14 -16.66 -0.83
C VAL A 175 9.38 -17.94 -1.21
N PRO A 176 8.08 -18.06 -0.83
CA PRO A 176 7.21 -19.12 -1.31
C PRO A 176 7.10 -19.12 -2.83
N SER A 177 6.82 -20.29 -3.42
CA SER A 177 6.60 -20.42 -4.87
C SER A 177 5.33 -19.72 -5.36
N LEU A 178 4.38 -19.47 -4.47
CA LEU A 178 3.15 -18.74 -4.74
C LEU A 178 3.02 -17.58 -3.74
N THR A 179 3.05 -16.37 -4.23
CA THR A 179 2.85 -15.12 -3.46
C THR A 179 1.86 -14.23 -4.21
N LEU A 180 1.13 -13.38 -3.49
CA LEU A 180 0.53 -12.20 -4.12
C LEU A 180 1.68 -11.36 -4.66
N ARG A 181 1.57 -10.85 -5.86
CA ARG A 181 2.64 -10.07 -6.52
C ARG A 181 2.94 -8.73 -5.82
N GLY A 182 2.46 -8.56 -4.58
CA GLY A 182 2.73 -7.45 -3.70
C GLY A 182 4.09 -7.58 -3.01
N THR A 183 4.76 -6.47 -2.81
CA THR A 183 5.95 -6.37 -1.97
C THR A 183 5.76 -5.18 -1.06
N ALA A 184 5.83 -5.42 0.25
CA ALA A 184 5.88 -4.33 1.22
C ALA A 184 7.13 -3.50 0.98
N ASN A 185 7.03 -2.19 1.17
CA ASN A 185 8.20 -1.34 1.04
C ASN A 185 9.18 -1.59 2.20
N PRO A 186 10.50 -1.63 1.97
CA PRO A 186 11.48 -1.58 3.04
C PRO A 186 11.31 -0.28 3.84
N VAL A 187 11.54 -0.32 5.14
CA VAL A 187 11.41 0.87 6.00
C VAL A 187 12.67 1.09 6.80
N ILE A 188 13.32 2.22 6.59
CA ILE A 188 14.52 2.61 7.35
C ILE A 188 14.09 3.36 8.62
N TYR A 189 14.59 2.89 9.76
CA TYR A 189 14.40 3.55 11.04
C TYR A 189 15.71 3.59 11.84
N ARG A 190 16.27 4.78 12.05
CA ARG A 190 17.58 4.97 12.70
C ARG A 190 18.68 4.20 11.98
N ASN A 191 19.27 3.18 12.62
CA ASN A 191 20.37 2.36 12.10
C ASN A 191 19.92 0.95 11.69
N GLN A 192 18.63 0.76 11.41
CA GLN A 192 18.07 -0.52 10.96
C GLN A 192 17.14 -0.33 9.77
N VAL A 193 17.02 -1.37 8.97
CA VAL A 193 16.00 -1.50 7.93
C VAL A 193 15.11 -2.69 8.25
N LEU A 194 13.80 -2.48 8.12
CA LEU A 194 12.80 -3.52 8.24
C LEU A 194 12.37 -3.96 6.85
N LEU A 195 12.36 -5.26 6.64
CA LEU A 195 11.89 -5.94 5.45
C LEU A 195 10.70 -6.82 5.81
N ALA A 196 9.70 -6.89 4.95
CA ALA A 196 8.57 -7.79 5.10
C ALA A 196 8.47 -8.69 3.87
N PHE A 197 8.10 -9.96 4.08
CA PHE A 197 8.13 -10.99 3.05
C PHE A 197 6.79 -11.73 2.95
N GLY A 198 6.53 -12.27 1.76
CA GLY A 198 5.32 -13.01 1.40
C GLY A 198 5.07 -14.30 2.19
N ASN A 199 5.95 -14.69 3.10
CA ASN A 199 5.76 -15.81 4.02
C ASN A 199 5.31 -15.38 5.43
N GLY A 200 4.89 -14.12 5.58
CA GLY A 200 4.48 -13.54 6.86
C GLY A 200 5.63 -13.20 7.80
N GLN A 201 6.87 -13.14 7.31
CA GLN A 201 8.06 -12.85 8.11
C GLN A 201 8.46 -11.37 8.01
N LEU A 202 8.77 -10.80 9.17
CA LEU A 202 9.41 -9.49 9.33
C LEU A 202 10.88 -9.72 9.67
N VAL A 203 11.78 -9.01 9.01
CA VAL A 203 13.22 -9.10 9.25
C VAL A 203 13.79 -7.71 9.47
N SER A 204 14.48 -7.52 10.59
CA SER A 204 15.22 -6.28 10.86
C SER A 204 16.71 -6.53 10.68
N LEU A 205 17.32 -5.74 9.81
CA LEU A 205 18.75 -5.77 9.54
C LEU A 205 19.42 -4.50 10.04
N GLN A 206 20.69 -4.63 10.42
CA GLN A 206 21.55 -3.47 10.63
C GLN A 206 21.75 -2.74 9.31
N LEU A 207 21.50 -1.45 9.27
CA LEU A 207 21.51 -0.69 8.03
C LEU A 207 22.89 -0.58 7.39
N SER A 208 23.98 -0.58 8.20
CA SER A 208 25.34 -0.38 7.71
C SER A 208 25.94 -1.57 6.98
N ASP A 209 25.58 -2.80 7.35
CA ASP A 209 26.25 -4.03 6.91
C ASP A 209 25.30 -5.19 6.59
N GLY A 210 23.98 -5.00 6.76
CA GLY A 210 22.98 -6.02 6.50
C GLY A 210 22.92 -7.15 7.53
N ALA A 211 23.63 -7.04 8.66
CA ALA A 211 23.60 -8.06 9.71
C ALA A 211 22.21 -8.20 10.33
N LEU A 212 21.74 -9.45 10.52
CA LEU A 212 20.46 -9.73 11.14
C LEU A 212 20.45 -9.23 12.60
N LYS A 213 19.48 -8.38 12.92
CA LYS A 213 19.23 -7.92 14.31
C LYS A 213 18.20 -8.80 15.00
N TRP A 214 17.08 -9.01 14.35
CA TRP A 214 16.02 -9.91 14.77
C TRP A 214 15.11 -10.23 13.59
N ASP A 215 14.36 -11.32 13.71
CA ASP A 215 13.25 -11.66 12.85
C ASP A 215 12.02 -12.03 13.67
N ALA A 216 10.85 -11.84 13.10
CA ALA A 216 9.57 -12.17 13.72
C ALA A 216 8.58 -12.67 12.65
N ARG A 217 7.63 -13.50 13.06
CA ARG A 217 6.58 -13.97 12.18
C ARG A 217 5.23 -13.41 12.61
N LEU A 218 4.59 -12.66 11.72
CA LEU A 218 3.31 -12.02 11.99
C LEU A 218 2.18 -13.04 12.10
N SER A 219 2.14 -14.03 11.19
CA SER A 219 1.19 -15.14 11.23
C SER A 219 1.81 -16.42 10.66
N GLN A 220 1.18 -17.55 10.96
CA GLN A 220 1.56 -18.82 10.37
C GLN A 220 0.55 -19.22 9.29
N PRO A 221 1.00 -19.82 8.17
CA PRO A 221 0.09 -20.32 7.15
C PRO A 221 -0.91 -21.31 7.77
N LYS A 222 -2.19 -21.06 7.54
CA LYS A 222 -3.28 -21.95 7.97
C LYS A 222 -4.04 -22.41 6.73
N GLY A 223 -4.37 -23.70 6.63
CA GLY A 223 -5.16 -24.22 5.52
C GLY A 223 -4.60 -25.49 4.92
N ARG A 224 -5.32 -26.08 3.96
CA ARG A 224 -4.97 -27.32 3.28
C ARG A 224 -4.41 -27.11 1.88
N THR A 225 -4.82 -26.05 1.23
CA THR A 225 -4.38 -25.67 -0.13
C THR A 225 -3.31 -24.57 -0.06
N GLU A 226 -2.52 -24.41 -1.12
CA GLU A 226 -1.50 -23.34 -1.20
C GLU A 226 -2.16 -21.94 -1.17
N LEU A 227 -3.36 -21.80 -1.73
CA LEU A 227 -4.13 -20.54 -1.66
C LEU A 227 -4.56 -20.20 -0.23
N GLU A 228 -5.03 -21.17 0.55
CA GLU A 228 -5.40 -20.97 1.95
C GLU A 228 -4.19 -20.67 2.84
N LYS A 229 -2.99 -21.07 2.41
CA LYS A 229 -1.73 -20.80 3.13
C LYS A 229 -1.08 -19.46 2.79
N MET A 230 -1.64 -18.71 1.84
CA MET A 230 -1.10 -17.40 1.48
C MET A 230 -1.32 -16.40 2.64
N ILE A 231 -0.23 -15.84 3.14
CA ILE A 231 -0.22 -14.90 4.27
C ILE A 231 0.71 -13.71 3.99
N ASP A 232 0.71 -13.25 2.76
CA ASP A 232 1.61 -12.18 2.32
C ASP A 232 1.50 -10.92 3.19
N ILE A 233 2.63 -10.38 3.58
CA ILE A 233 2.71 -9.02 4.13
C ILE A 233 2.90 -8.07 2.96
N ASP A 234 1.80 -7.58 2.42
CA ASP A 234 1.79 -6.55 1.38
C ASP A 234 1.75 -5.14 1.96
N ALA A 235 1.20 -5.03 3.17
CA ALA A 235 1.15 -3.79 3.92
C ALA A 235 2.55 -3.36 4.35
N THR A 236 2.94 -2.14 4.02
CA THR A 236 4.21 -1.55 4.47
C THR A 236 4.19 -1.41 6.00
N PRO A 237 5.16 -1.97 6.72
CA PRO A 237 5.26 -1.80 8.17
C PRO A 237 5.46 -0.33 8.55
N PHE A 238 4.89 0.11 9.66
CA PHE A 238 4.95 1.49 10.12
C PHE A 238 5.70 1.60 11.46
N PHE A 239 6.67 2.53 11.54
CA PHE A 239 7.38 2.83 12.79
C PHE A 239 6.78 4.04 13.50
N SER A 240 6.42 3.88 14.76
CA SER A 240 6.01 4.99 15.62
C SER A 240 6.24 4.66 17.10
N GLY A 241 6.72 5.62 17.88
CA GLY A 241 6.85 5.49 19.34
C GLY A 241 7.74 4.34 19.82
N GLY A 242 8.70 3.86 19.00
CA GLY A 242 9.55 2.70 19.34
C GLY A 242 8.89 1.35 19.04
N LEU A 243 7.70 1.35 18.44
CA LEU A 243 6.97 0.18 17.98
C LEU A 243 6.96 0.11 16.45
N ILE A 244 6.81 -1.10 15.95
CA ILE A 244 6.56 -1.42 14.54
C ILE A 244 5.16 -2.01 14.45
N TYR A 245 4.33 -1.43 13.62
CA TYR A 245 3.01 -1.95 13.31
C TYR A 245 3.05 -2.65 11.95
N ALA A 246 2.53 -3.86 11.89
CA ALA A 246 2.47 -4.65 10.67
C ALA A 246 1.15 -5.41 10.60
N ALA A 247 0.67 -5.62 9.40
CA ALA A 247 -0.52 -6.41 9.14
C ALA A 247 -0.32 -7.27 7.90
N ASN A 248 -1.10 -8.35 7.78
CA ASN A 248 -1.03 -9.22 6.62
C ASN A 248 -2.42 -9.76 6.21
N TYR A 249 -2.47 -10.24 4.99
CA TYR A 249 -3.62 -10.94 4.45
C TYR A 249 -3.84 -12.28 5.17
N GLN A 250 -5.10 -12.62 5.45
CA GLN A 250 -5.52 -13.85 6.16
C GLN A 250 -4.79 -14.10 7.49
N GLY A 251 -4.45 -13.05 8.22
CA GLY A 251 -3.62 -13.22 9.40
C GLY A 251 -3.94 -12.29 10.55
N ALA A 252 -3.11 -11.27 10.75
CA ALA A 252 -3.16 -10.44 11.94
C ALA A 252 -2.68 -9.01 11.68
N ILE A 253 -3.05 -8.12 12.59
CA ILE A 253 -2.37 -6.86 12.85
C ILE A 253 -1.64 -6.97 14.19
N ALA A 254 -0.42 -6.49 14.27
CA ALA A 254 0.38 -6.56 15.50
C ALA A 254 1.32 -5.37 15.65
N ALA A 255 1.68 -5.09 16.91
CA ALA A 255 2.79 -4.21 17.25
C ALA A 255 3.95 -5.02 17.80
N TYR A 256 5.15 -4.68 17.35
CA TYR A 256 6.41 -5.27 17.79
C TYR A 256 7.33 -4.21 18.37
N SER A 257 8.15 -4.59 19.36
CA SER A 257 9.27 -3.76 19.81
C SER A 257 10.27 -3.57 18.66
N ALA A 258 10.53 -2.33 18.28
CA ALA A 258 11.50 -2.03 17.22
C ALA A 258 12.93 -2.46 17.56
N ALA A 259 13.25 -2.53 18.85
CA ALA A 259 14.58 -2.93 19.34
C ALA A 259 14.80 -4.44 19.33
N GLN A 260 13.76 -5.23 19.61
CA GLN A 260 13.90 -6.66 19.94
C GLN A 260 13.04 -7.57 19.04
N GLY A 261 12.10 -7.03 18.25
CA GLY A 261 11.18 -7.82 17.43
C GLY A 261 10.15 -8.63 18.25
N GLN A 262 10.02 -8.37 19.57
CA GLN A 262 9.02 -9.03 20.38
C GLN A 262 7.65 -8.42 20.18
N ALA A 263 6.63 -9.26 20.04
CA ALA A 263 5.24 -8.80 19.93
C ALA A 263 4.79 -8.16 21.24
N VAL A 264 4.27 -6.95 21.15
CA VAL A 264 3.68 -6.19 22.28
C VAL A 264 2.19 -6.51 22.35
N TRP A 265 1.51 -6.50 21.22
CA TRP A 265 0.13 -6.94 21.09
C TRP A 265 -0.12 -7.50 19.68
N LYS A 266 -1.18 -8.28 19.54
CA LYS A 266 -1.61 -8.89 18.30
C LYS A 266 -3.12 -9.08 18.29
N GLN A 267 -3.77 -8.79 17.15
CA GLN A 267 -5.19 -8.98 16.92
C GLN A 267 -5.40 -9.72 15.60
N ASP A 268 -6.45 -10.52 15.49
CA ASP A 268 -6.85 -11.15 14.23
C ASP A 268 -7.43 -10.09 13.30
N LEU A 269 -6.86 -9.98 12.11
CA LEU A 269 -7.28 -9.05 11.06
C LEU A 269 -6.77 -9.55 9.72
N SER A 270 -7.59 -9.43 8.67
CA SER A 270 -7.15 -9.65 7.29
C SER A 270 -7.13 -8.33 6.54
N THR A 271 -5.94 -7.92 6.07
CA THR A 271 -5.75 -6.74 5.23
C THR A 271 -4.54 -6.90 4.32
N TYR A 272 -4.62 -6.34 3.14
CA TYR A 272 -3.51 -6.15 2.20
C TYR A 272 -3.18 -4.65 2.00
N GLN A 273 -3.88 -3.78 2.73
CA GLN A 273 -3.69 -2.34 2.66
C GLN A 273 -2.66 -1.87 3.69
N ASP A 274 -1.92 -0.82 3.35
CA ASP A 274 -1.00 -0.15 4.27
C ASP A 274 -1.76 0.36 5.51
N LEU A 275 -1.05 0.43 6.64
CA LEU A 275 -1.58 0.97 7.88
C LEU A 275 -1.31 2.47 7.97
N SER A 276 -2.13 3.18 8.73
CA SER A 276 -1.83 4.56 9.13
C SER A 276 -1.76 4.67 10.64
N VAL A 277 -0.75 5.36 11.17
CA VAL A 277 -0.55 5.51 12.61
C VAL A 277 -0.44 7.00 12.95
N ALA A 278 -1.39 7.49 13.73
CA ALA A 278 -1.41 8.87 14.20
C ALA A 278 -2.22 8.99 15.50
N ASN A 279 -1.96 10.02 16.28
CA ASN A 279 -2.74 10.39 17.48
C ASN A 279 -2.94 9.23 18.47
N GLY A 280 -1.92 8.35 18.62
CA GLY A 280 -2.00 7.18 19.49
C GLY A 280 -2.90 6.05 19.00
N LYS A 281 -3.32 6.09 17.74
CA LYS A 281 -4.16 5.06 17.10
C LYS A 281 -3.48 4.46 15.89
N VAL A 282 -3.83 3.21 15.58
CA VAL A 282 -3.50 2.50 14.34
C VAL A 282 -4.78 2.31 13.56
N TYR A 283 -4.81 2.81 12.35
CA TYR A 283 -5.95 2.67 11.44
C TYR A 283 -5.66 1.59 10.41
N ALA A 284 -6.62 0.71 10.20
CA ALA A 284 -6.56 -0.35 9.21
C ALA A 284 -7.88 -0.43 8.43
N VAL A 285 -7.78 -0.86 7.18
CA VAL A 285 -8.94 -1.24 6.36
C VAL A 285 -8.93 -2.75 6.22
N THR A 286 -10.03 -3.41 6.55
CA THR A 286 -10.16 -4.86 6.39
C THR A 286 -10.35 -5.24 4.92
N GLU A 287 -10.06 -6.49 4.59
CA GLU A 287 -10.35 -7.08 3.27
C GLU A 287 -11.82 -6.88 2.84
N GLU A 288 -12.76 -6.84 3.79
CA GLU A 288 -14.18 -6.58 3.52
C GLU A 288 -14.54 -5.09 3.49
N SER A 289 -13.56 -4.18 3.60
CA SER A 289 -13.76 -2.73 3.56
C SER A 289 -14.41 -2.13 4.83
N ALA A 290 -14.18 -2.70 6.01
CA ALA A 290 -14.40 -2.00 7.26
C ALA A 290 -13.15 -1.18 7.63
N VAL A 291 -13.34 0.03 8.18
CA VAL A 291 -12.27 0.85 8.74
C VAL A 291 -12.26 0.67 10.25
N ILE A 292 -11.09 0.31 10.79
CA ILE A 292 -10.94 0.04 12.23
C ILE A 292 -9.83 0.93 12.79
N ALA A 293 -10.06 1.48 13.99
CA ALA A 293 -9.03 2.11 14.80
C ALA A 293 -8.71 1.26 16.00
N PHE A 294 -7.43 1.02 16.23
CA PHE A 294 -6.90 0.36 17.43
C PHE A 294 -6.07 1.35 18.24
N ASN A 295 -6.12 1.23 19.56
CA ASN A 295 -5.16 1.93 20.42
C ASN A 295 -3.74 1.43 20.10
N ALA A 296 -2.82 2.33 19.78
CA ALA A 296 -1.49 1.98 19.31
C ALA A 296 -0.65 1.22 20.35
N GLY A 297 -0.82 1.52 21.65
CA GLY A 297 -0.06 0.89 22.72
C GLY A 297 -0.60 -0.47 23.15
N SER A 298 -1.91 -0.68 23.10
CA SER A 298 -2.57 -1.88 23.66
C SER A 298 -3.18 -2.81 22.60
N GLY A 299 -3.43 -2.32 21.37
CA GLY A 299 -4.13 -3.06 20.35
C GLY A 299 -5.64 -3.24 20.61
N VAL A 300 -6.17 -2.56 21.62
CA VAL A 300 -7.62 -2.57 21.88
C VAL A 300 -8.32 -1.78 20.78
N GLN A 301 -9.40 -2.34 20.20
CA GLN A 301 -10.21 -1.65 19.22
C GLN A 301 -10.95 -0.47 19.87
N ASP A 302 -10.70 0.74 19.36
CA ASP A 302 -11.38 1.95 19.81
C ASP A 302 -12.76 2.08 19.10
N TRP A 303 -12.77 1.94 17.78
CA TRP A 303 -13.97 2.00 16.96
C TRP A 303 -13.84 1.20 15.66
N MET A 304 -14.97 0.92 15.02
CA MET A 304 -15.06 0.31 13.70
C MET A 304 -16.19 0.96 12.91
N ASN A 305 -15.93 1.29 11.65
CA ASN A 305 -16.94 1.70 10.68
C ASN A 305 -17.05 0.63 9.59
N ASP A 306 -18.18 -0.09 9.57
CA ASP A 306 -18.53 -1.15 8.62
C ASP A 306 -19.56 -0.72 7.56
N GLN A 307 -19.88 0.56 7.50
CA GLN A 307 -20.92 1.10 6.60
C GLN A 307 -20.46 1.22 5.14
N MET A 308 -19.21 0.80 4.85
CA MET A 308 -18.62 0.79 3.52
C MET A 308 -18.23 -0.62 3.06
N LEU A 309 -18.82 -1.66 3.63
CA LEU A 309 -18.47 -3.04 3.30
C LEU A 309 -18.54 -3.31 1.78
N ARG A 310 -17.54 -4.04 1.28
CA ARG A 310 -17.38 -4.45 -0.12
C ARG A 310 -17.21 -3.29 -1.12
N ARG A 311 -16.85 -2.10 -0.64
CA ARG A 311 -16.53 -0.97 -1.50
C ARG A 311 -15.05 -0.90 -1.91
N MET A 312 -14.28 -1.96 -1.66
CA MET A 312 -12.87 -2.11 -2.03
C MET A 312 -12.04 -0.88 -1.61
N LEU A 313 -12.11 -0.55 -0.32
CA LEU A 313 -11.43 0.62 0.23
C LEU A 313 -9.91 0.51 0.07
N GLY A 314 -9.28 1.61 -0.33
CA GLY A 314 -7.83 1.77 -0.29
C GLY A 314 -7.27 1.94 1.13
N ALA A 315 -5.94 2.04 1.22
CA ALA A 315 -5.26 2.26 2.49
C ALA A 315 -5.78 3.50 3.23
N PRO A 316 -5.96 3.44 4.56
CA PRO A 316 -6.35 4.59 5.33
C PRO A 316 -5.19 5.59 5.45
N ALA A 317 -5.49 6.88 5.52
CA ALA A 317 -4.50 7.92 5.76
C ALA A 317 -5.02 8.89 6.83
N ALA A 318 -4.30 9.02 7.93
CA ALA A 318 -4.65 9.96 9.00
C ALA A 318 -4.21 11.38 8.60
N TYR A 319 -5.12 12.34 8.68
CA TYR A 319 -4.89 13.74 8.40
C TYR A 319 -5.58 14.63 9.45
N GLY A 320 -4.80 15.18 10.37
CA GLY A 320 -5.33 15.90 11.52
C GLY A 320 -6.27 15.03 12.35
N ASP A 321 -7.49 15.51 12.55
CA ASP A 321 -8.55 14.80 13.30
C ASP A 321 -9.39 13.87 12.41
N TYR A 322 -8.91 13.52 11.22
CA TYR A 322 -9.63 12.72 10.25
C TYR A 322 -8.86 11.51 9.76
N VAL A 323 -9.59 10.51 9.30
CA VAL A 323 -9.08 9.34 8.57
C VAL A 323 -9.68 9.35 7.17
N LEU A 324 -8.83 9.30 6.17
CA LEU A 324 -9.18 9.36 4.75
C LEU A 324 -9.08 7.95 4.15
N THR A 325 -9.99 7.58 3.28
CA THR A 325 -9.89 6.39 2.43
C THR A 325 -10.66 6.57 1.13
N LEU A 326 -10.19 5.96 0.05
CA LEU A 326 -10.83 5.98 -1.27
C LEU A 326 -11.56 4.67 -1.51
N ASP A 327 -12.71 4.70 -2.19
CA ASP A 327 -13.41 3.51 -2.63
C ASP A 327 -13.27 3.28 -4.15
N TYR A 328 -13.72 2.10 -4.62
CA TYR A 328 -13.62 1.69 -6.03
C TYR A 328 -14.41 2.59 -7.01
N GLU A 329 -15.41 3.34 -6.53
CA GLU A 329 -16.14 4.32 -7.35
C GLU A 329 -15.45 5.69 -7.36
N GLY A 330 -14.27 5.82 -6.72
CA GLY A 330 -13.48 7.03 -6.63
C GLY A 330 -13.98 8.05 -5.61
N TYR A 331 -14.83 7.64 -4.66
CA TYR A 331 -15.20 8.51 -3.55
C TYR A 331 -14.12 8.52 -2.48
N MET A 332 -13.67 9.71 -2.11
CA MET A 332 -12.94 9.94 -0.88
C MET A 332 -13.92 10.01 0.28
N HIS A 333 -13.78 9.10 1.22
CA HIS A 333 -14.49 9.11 2.49
C HIS A 333 -13.58 9.73 3.55
N VAL A 334 -14.11 10.68 4.29
CA VAL A 334 -13.46 11.35 5.42
C VAL A 334 -14.22 10.96 6.67
N LEU A 335 -13.52 10.27 7.59
CA LEU A 335 -14.08 9.82 8.87
C LEU A 335 -13.45 10.64 10.01
N SER A 336 -14.19 10.85 11.09
CA SER A 336 -13.65 11.37 12.34
C SER A 336 -12.65 10.36 12.92
N ALA A 337 -11.47 10.83 13.31
CA ALA A 337 -10.46 9.99 13.96
C ALA A 337 -10.89 9.53 15.37
N ASP A 338 -11.84 10.23 16.00
CA ASP A 338 -12.28 9.94 17.36
C ASP A 338 -13.20 8.72 17.41
N ASP A 339 -14.21 8.67 16.53
CA ASP A 339 -15.31 7.70 16.61
C ASP A 339 -15.61 6.98 15.27
N GLY A 340 -14.90 7.32 14.18
CA GLY A 340 -15.12 6.72 12.86
C GLY A 340 -16.38 7.18 12.14
N SER A 341 -17.11 8.19 12.64
CA SER A 341 -18.27 8.76 11.97
C SER A 341 -17.90 9.49 10.69
N PHE A 342 -18.80 9.56 9.70
CA PHE A 342 -18.56 10.28 8.46
C PHE A 342 -18.52 11.80 8.70
N ALA A 343 -17.42 12.43 8.29
CA ALA A 343 -17.23 13.88 8.34
C ALA A 343 -17.43 14.54 6.97
N ALA A 344 -16.97 13.91 5.89
CA ALA A 344 -17.14 14.40 4.52
C ALA A 344 -17.10 13.24 3.50
N ARG A 345 -17.60 13.49 2.31
CA ARG A 345 -17.43 12.64 1.13
C ARG A 345 -17.39 13.48 -0.12
N PHE A 346 -16.43 13.21 -1.00
CA PHE A 346 -16.30 13.91 -2.28
C PHE A 346 -15.55 13.03 -3.29
N LYS A 347 -15.56 13.42 -4.57
CA LYS A 347 -14.71 12.80 -5.59
C LYS A 347 -13.50 13.70 -5.85
N PRO A 348 -12.27 13.21 -5.60
CA PRO A 348 -11.06 13.90 -6.05
C PRO A 348 -11.03 14.03 -7.57
N ALA A 349 -10.16 14.89 -8.08
CA ALA A 349 -9.96 15.04 -9.53
C ALA A 349 -9.11 13.88 -10.07
N GLY A 350 -9.56 13.26 -11.15
CA GLY A 350 -8.95 12.11 -11.82
C GLY A 350 -9.90 10.92 -11.84
N ASP A 351 -9.48 9.87 -12.55
CA ASP A 351 -10.25 8.63 -12.70
C ASP A 351 -9.47 7.46 -12.08
N ASP A 352 -10.18 6.59 -11.38
CA ASP A 352 -9.65 5.45 -10.64
C ASP A 352 -8.50 5.82 -9.69
N PHE A 353 -8.42 5.14 -8.55
CA PHE A 353 -7.43 5.44 -7.53
C PHE A 353 -6.94 4.16 -6.87
N THR A 354 -5.73 3.74 -7.20
CA THR A 354 -5.05 2.61 -6.56
C THR A 354 -3.83 3.04 -5.75
N SER A 355 -3.40 4.31 -5.93
CA SER A 355 -2.31 4.91 -5.16
C SER A 355 -2.75 5.20 -3.73
N ALA A 356 -1.83 5.05 -2.79
CA ALA A 356 -2.04 5.50 -1.42
C ALA A 356 -2.20 7.02 -1.35
N ILE A 357 -3.02 7.49 -0.40
CA ILE A 357 -3.14 8.90 -0.07
C ILE A 357 -1.87 9.31 0.67
N VAL A 358 -1.20 10.36 0.20
CA VAL A 358 0.01 10.90 0.82
C VAL A 358 -0.35 12.12 1.64
N VAL A 359 0.00 12.10 2.92
CA VAL A 359 -0.26 13.19 3.85
C VAL A 359 1.03 13.97 4.10
N SER A 360 0.92 15.30 4.04
CA SER A 360 1.93 16.26 4.49
C SER A 360 1.39 17.07 5.67
N ASP A 361 2.23 17.89 6.28
CA ASP A 361 1.83 18.73 7.42
C ASP A 361 0.67 19.67 7.08
N SER A 362 0.59 20.14 5.83
CA SER A 362 -0.35 21.18 5.40
C SER A 362 -1.47 20.68 4.47
N ALA A 363 -1.33 19.49 3.87
CA ALA A 363 -2.24 19.00 2.85
C ALA A 363 -2.19 17.48 2.70
N PHE A 364 -3.15 16.90 2.01
CA PHE A 364 -3.06 15.55 1.51
C PHE A 364 -3.10 15.51 -0.02
N LEU A 365 -2.41 14.56 -0.57
CA LEU A 365 -2.19 14.38 -2.00
C LEU A 365 -2.84 13.08 -2.47
N VAL A 366 -3.46 13.13 -3.63
CA VAL A 366 -4.10 11.98 -4.28
C VAL A 366 -3.58 11.91 -5.71
N LEU A 367 -3.04 10.75 -6.10
CA LEU A 367 -2.65 10.45 -7.47
C LEU A 367 -3.65 9.45 -8.05
N SER A 368 -4.34 9.84 -9.13
CA SER A 368 -5.22 8.94 -9.88
C SER A 368 -4.45 8.09 -10.88
N ASP A 369 -5.06 7.00 -11.32
CA ASP A 369 -4.46 6.03 -12.24
C ASP A 369 -4.23 6.61 -13.65
N ASP A 370 -4.99 7.65 -14.02
CA ASP A 370 -4.79 8.44 -15.25
C ASP A 370 -3.68 9.50 -15.13
N GLY A 371 -2.96 9.55 -14.01
CA GLY A 371 -1.82 10.44 -13.78
C GLY A 371 -2.18 11.84 -13.33
N ARG A 372 -3.35 12.05 -12.73
CA ARG A 372 -3.69 13.34 -12.13
C ARG A 372 -3.31 13.38 -10.65
N LEU A 373 -2.33 14.19 -10.31
CA LEU A 373 -1.94 14.49 -8.94
C LEU A 373 -2.68 15.74 -8.44
N SER A 374 -3.36 15.63 -7.32
CA SER A 374 -4.15 16.71 -6.75
C SER A 374 -3.88 16.87 -5.26
N SER A 375 -3.83 18.12 -4.79
CA SER A 375 -3.63 18.50 -3.39
C SER A 375 -4.90 19.09 -2.82
N TYR A 376 -5.22 18.68 -1.59
CA TYR A 376 -6.41 19.09 -0.85
C TYR A 376 -6.10 19.43 0.60
N THR A 377 -6.96 20.25 1.18
CA THR A 377 -7.07 20.48 2.62
C THR A 377 -8.50 20.20 3.08
N LEU A 378 -8.70 19.99 4.39
CA LEU A 378 -10.02 19.91 5.00
C LEU A 378 -10.31 21.17 5.82
N GLN A 379 -11.54 21.63 5.75
CA GLN A 379 -12.08 22.71 6.59
C GLN A 379 -13.24 22.13 7.41
N THR A 380 -13.21 22.34 8.72
CA THR A 380 -14.35 22.00 9.58
C THR A 380 -15.52 22.95 9.27
N LEU A 381 -16.72 22.40 9.19
CA LEU A 381 -17.95 23.17 9.03
C LEU A 381 -18.52 23.46 10.43
N ASN A 382 -18.77 24.72 10.70
CA ASN A 382 -19.39 25.18 11.96
C ASN A 382 -20.91 24.98 11.95
#